data_7a806eb011ba669ddc7ba346fea87bd9
#
_entry.id   7a806eb011ba669ddc7ba346fea87bd9
#
_cell.length_a   1.000
_cell.length_b   1.000
_cell.length_c   1.000
_cell.angle_alpha   90.00
_cell.angle_beta   90.00
_cell.angle_gamma   90.00
#
_symmetry.space_group_name_H-M   'P 1'
#
loop_
_entity.id
_entity.type
_entity.pdbx_description
1 polymer ?
#
loop_
_entity_poly.entity_id
_entity_poly.type
_entity_poly.pdbx_seq_one_letter_code
_entity_poly.pdbx_strand_id
1 'polypeptide(L)'
;MYKLIKISSLIVFSFLIQYSLAFSFDEKIKIGLLVPLSGDNKEIGQQIIKSTRIALKDINSKNLEIIPKDTKSNPNQSIKSANELKEMGVKIIIGPVFYESLSYLDEIEDIIFVSLTNKNVDLPKNIISAGVNATSQLNTIKKFIDKNDIKKTLFLTPKLNHEVEIKKAIKDSKIKIFKHYIYDTEPTKLTAQLEKITNYKIRKQNLLDEIKRVEDSELIDKEQQLDKLKKK
;
A
#
# COMPACT_ATOMS: atom_id res chain seq x y z
N MET A 1 -21.63 -44.31 -58.33
CA MET A 1 -20.34 -44.24 -57.67
C MET A 1 -19.89 -42.81 -57.37
N TYR A 2 -19.86 -41.87 -58.29
CA TYR A 2 -19.41 -40.48 -58.06
C TYR A 2 -20.19 -39.67 -56.99
N LYS A 3 -21.52 -39.89 -56.85
CA LYS A 3 -22.36 -39.24 -55.85
C LYS A 3 -22.03 -39.69 -54.41
N LEU A 4 -21.74 -40.98 -54.24
CA LEU A 4 -21.35 -41.53 -52.89
C LEU A 4 -20.00 -41.02 -52.43
N ILE A 5 -19.04 -40.84 -53.34
CA ILE A 5 -17.71 -40.30 -53.03
C ILE A 5 -17.81 -38.82 -52.60
N LYS A 6 -18.66 -38.00 -53.25
CA LYS A 6 -18.89 -36.60 -52.86
C LYS A 6 -19.54 -36.46 -51.50
N ILE A 7 -20.49 -37.33 -51.16
CA ILE A 7 -21.15 -37.32 -49.85
C ILE A 7 -20.19 -37.75 -48.75
N SER A 8 -19.38 -38.78 -48.99
CA SER A 8 -18.35 -39.23 -48.07
C SER A 8 -17.28 -38.14 -47.80
N SER A 9 -16.84 -37.42 -48.85
CA SER A 9 -15.88 -36.31 -48.72
C SER A 9 -16.48 -35.14 -47.96
N LEU A 10 -17.76 -34.84 -48.11
CA LEU A 10 -18.44 -33.76 -47.38
C LEU A 10 -18.57 -34.08 -45.86
N ILE A 11 -18.85 -35.33 -45.52
CA ILE A 11 -18.95 -35.80 -44.14
C ILE A 11 -17.59 -35.77 -43.45
N VAL A 12 -16.51 -36.19 -44.10
CA VAL A 12 -15.15 -36.15 -43.56
C VAL A 12 -14.69 -34.69 -43.36
N PHE A 13 -15.02 -33.78 -44.28
CA PHE A 13 -14.70 -32.37 -44.18
C PHE A 13 -15.48 -31.68 -43.06
N SER A 14 -16.74 -32.05 -42.85
CA SER A 14 -17.56 -31.57 -41.72
C SER A 14 -17.00 -32.03 -40.35
N PHE A 15 -16.50 -33.27 -40.27
CA PHE A 15 -15.86 -33.79 -39.08
C PHE A 15 -14.54 -33.07 -38.78
N LEU A 16 -13.73 -32.76 -39.78
CA LEU A 16 -12.48 -32.01 -39.62
C LEU A 16 -12.71 -30.58 -39.13
N ILE A 17 -13.79 -29.92 -39.54
CA ILE A 17 -14.16 -28.58 -39.07
C ILE A 17 -14.63 -28.64 -37.61
N GLN A 18 -15.34 -29.65 -37.19
CA GLN A 18 -15.76 -29.81 -35.80
C GLN A 18 -14.58 -30.04 -34.85
N TYR A 19 -13.52 -30.74 -35.26
CA TYR A 19 -12.32 -30.92 -34.46
C TYR A 19 -11.50 -29.64 -34.30
N SER A 20 -11.52 -28.74 -35.28
CA SER A 20 -10.79 -27.45 -35.16
C SER A 20 -11.48 -26.41 -34.25
N LEU A 21 -12.77 -26.56 -33.96
CA LEU A 21 -13.50 -25.68 -33.05
C LEU A 21 -13.43 -26.11 -31.58
N ALA A 22 -12.92 -27.31 -31.29
CA ALA A 22 -12.83 -27.85 -29.93
C ALA A 22 -11.54 -27.48 -29.18
N PHE A 23 -10.58 -26.85 -29.84
CA PHE A 23 -9.40 -26.28 -29.16
C PHE A 23 -9.69 -24.85 -28.71
N SER A 24 -10.58 -24.70 -27.77
CA SER A 24 -10.58 -23.53 -26.91
C SER A 24 -9.33 -23.64 -26.03
N PHE A 25 -8.24 -23.02 -26.45
CA PHE A 25 -7.15 -22.74 -25.55
C PHE A 25 -7.73 -21.84 -24.46
N ASP A 26 -7.89 -22.39 -23.30
CA ASP A 26 -8.19 -21.65 -22.07
C ASP A 26 -6.94 -20.82 -21.75
N GLU A 27 -6.80 -19.70 -22.51
CA GLU A 27 -5.61 -18.84 -22.45
C GLU A 27 -5.55 -18.22 -21.06
N LYS A 28 -4.56 -18.64 -20.28
CA LYS A 28 -4.37 -18.12 -18.95
C LYS A 28 -4.05 -16.63 -19.00
N ILE A 29 -4.75 -15.87 -18.20
CA ILE A 29 -4.43 -14.46 -17.96
C ILE A 29 -3.12 -14.39 -17.18
N LYS A 30 -2.07 -13.94 -17.84
CA LYS A 30 -0.75 -13.80 -17.23
C LYS A 30 -0.61 -12.42 -16.58
N ILE A 31 -0.27 -12.40 -15.31
CA ILE A 31 0.04 -11.19 -14.55
C ILE A 31 1.49 -11.25 -14.10
N GLY A 32 2.28 -10.25 -14.42
CA GLY A 32 3.64 -10.10 -13.93
C GLY A 32 3.67 -9.65 -12.47
N LEU A 33 4.69 -10.05 -11.75
CA LEU A 33 4.93 -9.60 -10.39
C LEU A 33 6.38 -9.13 -10.27
N LEU A 34 6.60 -7.81 -10.23
CA LEU A 34 7.91 -7.19 -10.08
C LEU A 34 8.18 -6.89 -8.60
N VAL A 35 9.03 -7.70 -7.99
CA VAL A 35 9.36 -7.60 -6.55
C VAL A 35 10.84 -7.88 -6.31
N PRO A 36 11.44 -7.34 -5.25
CA PRO A 36 12.83 -7.65 -4.91
C PRO A 36 12.91 -9.07 -4.34
N LEU A 37 13.50 -10.00 -5.09
CA LEU A 37 13.67 -11.40 -4.66
C LEU A 37 15.10 -11.68 -4.16
N SER A 38 16.00 -10.73 -4.37
CA SER A 38 17.40 -10.77 -3.92
C SER A 38 17.83 -9.42 -3.36
N GLY A 39 19.00 -9.36 -2.69
CA GLY A 39 19.52 -8.16 -2.04
C GLY A 39 18.85 -7.86 -0.70
N ASP A 40 19.07 -6.64 -0.20
CA ASP A 40 18.69 -6.22 1.15
C ASP A 40 17.16 -6.21 1.40
N ASN A 41 16.38 -6.02 0.34
CA ASN A 41 14.92 -5.97 0.41
C ASN A 41 14.23 -7.30 0.07
N LYS A 42 14.98 -8.41 0.01
CA LYS A 42 14.48 -9.75 -0.34
C LYS A 42 13.28 -10.19 0.51
N GLU A 43 13.28 -9.87 1.79
CA GLU A 43 12.21 -10.26 2.70
C GLU A 43 10.86 -9.63 2.30
N ILE A 44 10.88 -8.37 1.86
CA ILE A 44 9.68 -7.67 1.37
C ILE A 44 9.11 -8.40 0.16
N GLY A 45 9.95 -8.74 -0.80
CA GLY A 45 9.53 -9.48 -1.99
C GLY A 45 8.93 -10.86 -1.66
N GLN A 46 9.53 -11.57 -0.72
CA GLN A 46 9.02 -12.87 -0.26
C GLN A 46 7.64 -12.75 0.42
N GLN A 47 7.42 -11.70 1.23
CA GLN A 47 6.11 -11.45 1.85
C GLN A 47 5.05 -11.14 0.80
N ILE A 48 5.38 -10.36 -0.22
CA ILE A 48 4.47 -10.05 -1.32
C ILE A 48 4.10 -11.33 -2.08
N ILE A 49 5.06 -12.21 -2.39
CA ILE A 49 4.79 -13.51 -3.03
C ILE A 49 3.85 -14.36 -2.16
N LYS A 50 4.07 -14.43 -0.85
CA LYS A 50 3.18 -15.17 0.06
C LYS A 50 1.76 -14.60 0.02
N SER A 51 1.62 -13.27 0.11
CA SER A 51 0.32 -12.59 0.04
C SER A 51 -0.39 -12.84 -1.30
N THR A 52 0.36 -12.78 -2.41
CA THR A 52 -0.16 -13.07 -3.75
C THR A 52 -0.66 -14.50 -3.87
N ARG A 53 0.06 -15.48 -3.30
CA ARG A 53 -0.38 -16.88 -3.28
C ARG A 53 -1.66 -17.09 -2.48
N ILE A 54 -1.82 -16.40 -1.35
CA ILE A 54 -3.04 -16.43 -0.55
C ILE A 54 -4.21 -15.85 -1.37
N ALA A 55 -4.02 -14.68 -1.98
CA ALA A 55 -5.04 -14.06 -2.82
C ALA A 55 -5.45 -14.95 -4.01
N LEU A 56 -4.48 -15.61 -4.68
CA LEU A 56 -4.79 -16.56 -5.75
C LEU A 56 -5.62 -17.75 -5.26
N LYS A 57 -5.32 -18.26 -4.08
CA LYS A 57 -6.08 -19.35 -3.47
C LYS A 57 -7.52 -18.91 -3.17
N ASP A 58 -7.71 -17.68 -2.66
CA ASP A 58 -9.04 -17.15 -2.34
C ASP A 58 -9.85 -16.86 -3.61
N ILE A 59 -9.21 -16.34 -4.67
CA ILE A 59 -9.84 -16.12 -5.98
C ILE A 59 -10.25 -17.44 -6.64
N ASN A 60 -9.50 -18.52 -6.37
CA ASN A 60 -9.74 -19.88 -6.89
C ASN A 60 -9.94 -19.95 -8.43
N SER A 61 -9.26 -19.08 -9.18
CA SER A 61 -9.31 -19.07 -10.64
C SER A 61 -8.22 -19.97 -11.23
N LYS A 62 -8.62 -20.89 -12.10
CA LYS A 62 -7.68 -21.75 -12.85
C LYS A 62 -7.01 -21.02 -14.01
N ASN A 63 -7.60 -19.89 -14.42
CA ASN A 63 -7.21 -19.15 -15.62
C ASN A 63 -6.25 -17.99 -15.31
N LEU A 64 -5.79 -17.87 -14.04
CA LEU A 64 -4.88 -16.82 -13.63
C LEU A 64 -3.48 -17.41 -13.35
N GLU A 65 -2.46 -16.81 -13.94
CA GLU A 65 -1.06 -17.17 -13.75
C GLU A 65 -0.26 -15.95 -13.30
N ILE A 66 0.46 -16.08 -12.18
CA ILE A 66 1.35 -15.01 -11.70
C ILE A 66 2.79 -15.38 -12.01
N ILE A 67 3.50 -14.49 -12.68
CA ILE A 67 4.89 -14.67 -13.10
C ILE A 67 5.78 -13.70 -12.32
N PRO A 68 6.46 -14.15 -11.26
CA PRO A 68 7.36 -13.30 -10.48
C PRO A 68 8.69 -13.07 -11.21
N LYS A 69 9.20 -11.84 -11.12
CA LYS A 69 10.51 -11.41 -11.60
C LYS A 69 11.21 -10.57 -10.56
N ASP A 70 12.51 -10.76 -10.43
CA ASP A 70 13.35 -10.05 -9.48
C ASP A 70 13.70 -8.65 -9.97
N THR A 71 13.41 -7.63 -9.18
CA THR A 71 13.81 -6.25 -9.44
C THR A 71 15.16 -5.88 -8.83
N LYS A 72 15.66 -6.67 -7.87
CA LYS A 72 16.84 -6.35 -7.05
C LYS A 72 16.77 -4.94 -6.41
N SER A 73 15.58 -4.37 -6.28
CA SER A 73 15.38 -2.96 -5.90
C SER A 73 16.15 -1.97 -6.78
N ASN A 74 16.35 -2.30 -8.06
CA ASN A 74 17.17 -1.55 -8.99
C ASN A 74 16.36 -1.19 -10.25
N PRO A 75 16.41 0.09 -10.72
CA PRO A 75 15.68 0.53 -11.91
C PRO A 75 16.03 -0.26 -13.18
N ASN A 76 17.32 -0.46 -13.45
CA ASN A 76 17.77 -1.15 -14.66
C ASN A 76 17.36 -2.63 -14.68
N GLN A 77 17.35 -3.27 -13.52
CA GLN A 77 16.85 -4.64 -13.42
C GLN A 77 15.32 -4.68 -13.54
N SER A 78 14.63 -3.67 -13.02
CA SER A 78 13.17 -3.58 -13.13
C SER A 78 12.71 -3.46 -14.58
N ILE A 79 13.34 -2.58 -15.39
CA ILE A 79 13.01 -2.45 -16.81
C ILE A 79 13.34 -3.73 -17.60
N LYS A 80 14.48 -4.37 -17.33
CA LYS A 80 14.82 -5.65 -17.94
C LYS A 80 13.77 -6.72 -17.63
N SER A 81 13.43 -6.89 -16.37
CA SER A 81 12.43 -7.86 -15.93
C SER A 81 11.01 -7.57 -16.48
N ALA A 82 10.67 -6.29 -16.64
CA ALA A 82 9.40 -5.89 -17.24
C ALA A 82 9.34 -6.22 -18.74
N ASN A 83 10.43 -6.01 -19.48
CA ASN A 83 10.52 -6.39 -20.90
C ASN A 83 10.44 -7.91 -21.08
N GLU A 84 11.10 -8.70 -20.24
CA GLU A 84 10.96 -10.15 -20.25
C GLU A 84 9.50 -10.60 -20.03
N LEU A 85 8.78 -9.93 -19.11
CA LEU A 85 7.36 -10.20 -18.91
C LEU A 85 6.50 -9.82 -20.14
N LYS A 86 6.83 -8.70 -20.79
CA LYS A 86 6.18 -8.27 -22.04
C LYS A 86 6.31 -9.32 -23.14
N GLU A 87 7.53 -9.86 -23.33
CA GLU A 87 7.82 -10.90 -24.30
C GLU A 87 7.04 -12.20 -24.01
N MET A 88 6.72 -12.46 -22.73
CA MET A 88 5.86 -13.59 -22.32
C MET A 88 4.35 -13.32 -22.52
N GLY A 89 3.97 -12.17 -23.09
CA GLY A 89 2.59 -11.77 -23.35
C GLY A 89 1.86 -11.16 -22.15
N VAL A 90 2.59 -10.77 -21.10
CA VAL A 90 2.00 -10.09 -19.94
C VAL A 90 1.57 -8.67 -20.32
N LYS A 91 0.37 -8.26 -19.92
CA LYS A 91 -0.18 -6.91 -20.13
C LYS A 91 -0.35 -6.12 -18.82
N ILE A 92 -0.41 -6.80 -17.70
CA ILE A 92 -0.56 -6.20 -16.38
C ILE A 92 0.56 -6.70 -15.49
N ILE A 93 1.26 -5.76 -14.85
CA ILE A 93 2.35 -6.06 -13.92
C ILE A 93 2.03 -5.43 -12.57
N ILE A 94 2.01 -6.24 -11.51
CA ILE A 94 1.94 -5.77 -10.12
C ILE A 94 3.37 -5.49 -9.65
N GLY A 95 3.57 -4.29 -9.14
CA GLY A 95 4.90 -3.77 -8.81
C GLY A 95 5.38 -2.72 -9.82
N PRO A 96 6.60 -2.25 -9.67
CA PRO A 96 7.54 -2.52 -8.58
C PRO A 96 7.09 -1.94 -7.22
N VAL A 97 7.85 -2.29 -6.18
CA VAL A 97 7.56 -1.87 -4.80
C VAL A 97 8.06 -0.46 -4.54
N PHE A 98 9.28 -0.18 -4.94
CA PHE A 98 9.96 1.08 -4.65
C PHE A 98 9.80 2.07 -5.79
N TYR A 99 9.66 3.35 -5.42
CA TYR A 99 9.48 4.43 -6.38
C TYR A 99 10.65 4.56 -7.37
N GLU A 100 11.87 4.41 -6.88
CA GLU A 100 13.08 4.47 -7.70
C GLU A 100 13.08 3.43 -8.83
N SER A 101 12.45 2.29 -8.58
CA SER A 101 12.31 1.21 -9.57
C SER A 101 11.28 1.49 -10.68
N LEU A 102 10.55 2.61 -10.59
CA LEU A 102 9.62 3.06 -11.64
C LEU A 102 10.32 3.75 -12.80
N SER A 103 11.57 4.17 -12.63
CA SER A 103 12.31 4.89 -13.67
C SER A 103 12.32 4.10 -14.98
N TYR A 104 11.99 4.78 -16.07
CA TYR A 104 11.94 4.24 -17.43
C TYR A 104 10.87 3.16 -17.71
N LEU A 105 9.99 2.82 -16.77
CA LEU A 105 8.91 1.88 -17.03
C LEU A 105 7.80 2.48 -17.90
N ASP A 106 7.72 3.80 -17.98
CA ASP A 106 6.84 4.55 -18.87
C ASP A 106 7.22 4.39 -20.35
N GLU A 107 8.46 4.01 -20.64
CA GLU A 107 8.92 3.69 -21.99
C GLU A 107 8.40 2.33 -22.50
N ILE A 108 7.88 1.48 -21.61
CA ILE A 108 7.33 0.18 -22.00
C ILE A 108 5.85 0.34 -22.36
N GLU A 109 5.59 0.49 -23.63
CA GLU A 109 4.23 0.58 -24.17
C GLU A 109 3.44 -0.73 -23.96
N ASP A 110 2.11 -0.64 -23.95
CA ASP A 110 1.16 -1.76 -23.85
C ASP A 110 1.17 -2.55 -22.53
N ILE A 111 1.85 -2.04 -21.50
CA ILE A 111 1.81 -2.61 -20.15
C ILE A 111 1.25 -1.59 -19.16
N ILE A 112 0.35 -2.06 -18.31
CA ILE A 112 -0.14 -1.31 -17.15
C ILE A 112 0.59 -1.82 -15.92
N PHE A 113 1.26 -0.91 -15.21
CA PHE A 113 1.92 -1.19 -13.94
C PHE A 113 1.03 -0.79 -12.77
N VAL A 114 0.72 -1.76 -11.91
CA VAL A 114 0.05 -1.52 -10.62
C VAL A 114 1.13 -1.49 -9.55
N SER A 115 1.79 -0.34 -9.41
CA SER A 115 2.91 -0.17 -8.49
C SER A 115 2.47 -0.20 -7.04
N LEU A 116 3.27 -0.84 -6.19
CA LEU A 116 3.04 -0.90 -4.74
C LEU A 116 3.66 0.29 -4.00
N THR A 117 4.20 1.27 -4.73
CA THR A 117 4.74 2.50 -4.14
C THR A 117 3.64 3.32 -3.45
N ASN A 118 4.03 4.03 -2.40
CA ASN A 118 3.18 4.99 -1.71
C ASN A 118 3.16 6.39 -2.36
N LYS A 119 4.01 6.63 -3.36
CA LYS A 119 4.04 7.88 -4.12
C LYS A 119 2.92 7.89 -5.16
N ASN A 120 2.17 8.99 -5.24
CA ASN A 120 1.04 9.18 -6.14
C ASN A 120 1.09 10.51 -6.90
N VAL A 121 2.24 11.17 -6.92
CA VAL A 121 2.47 12.44 -7.62
C VAL A 121 3.44 12.19 -8.75
N ASP A 122 3.20 12.82 -9.90
CA ASP A 122 4.05 12.74 -11.10
C ASP A 122 4.32 11.31 -11.57
N LEU A 123 3.30 10.46 -11.52
CA LEU A 123 3.37 9.11 -12.08
C LEU A 123 3.11 9.13 -13.59
N PRO A 124 3.85 8.33 -14.37
CA PRO A 124 3.56 8.11 -15.78
C PRO A 124 2.16 7.55 -16.03
N LYS A 125 1.63 7.73 -17.25
CA LYS A 125 0.23 7.37 -17.58
C LYS A 125 -0.09 5.88 -17.47
N ASN A 126 0.91 5.03 -17.69
CA ASN A 126 0.78 3.58 -17.60
C ASN A 126 1.05 3.01 -16.20
N ILE A 127 1.26 3.88 -15.20
CA ILE A 127 1.54 3.48 -13.81
C ILE A 127 0.43 3.92 -12.88
N ILE A 128 -0.18 2.97 -12.19
CA ILE A 128 -1.20 3.18 -11.16
C ILE A 128 -0.56 2.89 -9.79
N SER A 129 -0.59 3.86 -8.88
CA SER A 129 -0.15 3.62 -7.49
C SER A 129 -1.26 2.92 -6.70
N ALA A 130 -0.97 1.71 -6.22
CA ALA A 130 -1.83 0.92 -5.34
C ALA A 130 -1.34 0.92 -3.88
N GLY A 131 -0.22 1.58 -3.60
CA GLY A 131 0.32 1.67 -2.24
C GLY A 131 -0.51 2.61 -1.34
N VAL A 132 -0.35 2.39 -0.03
CA VAL A 132 -0.97 3.26 0.98
C VAL A 132 -0.20 4.58 1.05
N ASN A 133 -0.77 5.64 0.51
CA ASN A 133 -0.18 6.97 0.49
C ASN A 133 -0.75 7.90 1.56
N ALA A 134 -0.15 9.07 1.75
CA ALA A 134 -0.56 10.04 2.76
C ALA A 134 -2.03 10.47 2.60
N THR A 135 -2.50 10.65 1.37
CA THR A 135 -3.89 11.03 1.09
C THR A 135 -4.89 9.97 1.54
N SER A 136 -4.63 8.68 1.24
CA SER A 136 -5.51 7.59 1.65
C SER A 136 -5.54 7.41 3.16
N GLN A 137 -4.39 7.56 3.83
CA GLN A 137 -4.29 7.53 5.29
C GLN A 137 -5.10 8.68 5.92
N LEU A 138 -4.91 9.90 5.45
CA LEU A 138 -5.62 11.06 5.98
C LEU A 138 -7.13 11.01 5.73
N ASN A 139 -7.57 10.49 4.60
CA ASN A 139 -8.99 10.26 4.34
C ASN A 139 -9.60 9.26 5.35
N THR A 140 -8.86 8.23 5.73
CA THR A 140 -9.29 7.27 6.75
C THR A 140 -9.33 7.92 8.14
N ILE A 141 -8.29 8.69 8.49
CA ILE A 141 -8.25 9.47 9.74
C ILE A 141 -9.42 10.46 9.79
N LYS A 142 -9.72 11.15 8.68
CA LYS A 142 -10.86 12.06 8.61
C LYS A 142 -12.19 11.36 8.91
N LYS A 143 -12.42 10.20 8.31
CA LYS A 143 -13.63 9.40 8.60
C LYS A 143 -13.74 9.06 10.10
N PHE A 144 -12.61 8.72 10.73
CA PHE A 144 -12.58 8.46 12.17
C PHE A 144 -12.88 9.69 13.01
N ILE A 145 -12.27 10.85 12.66
CA ILE A 145 -12.52 12.16 13.32
C ILE A 145 -14.01 12.53 13.23
N ASP A 146 -14.58 12.45 12.03
CA ASP A 146 -15.97 12.80 11.79
C ASP A 146 -16.92 11.84 12.54
N LYS A 147 -16.65 10.53 12.51
CA LYS A 147 -17.47 9.52 13.21
C LYS A 147 -17.48 9.71 14.73
N ASN A 148 -16.39 10.18 15.31
CA ASN A 148 -16.24 10.33 16.77
C ASN A 148 -16.38 11.78 17.24
N ASP A 149 -16.81 12.68 16.36
CA ASP A 149 -16.99 14.12 16.65
C ASP A 149 -15.76 14.79 17.31
N ILE A 150 -14.56 14.44 16.84
CA ILE A 150 -13.31 14.96 17.38
C ILE A 150 -13.14 16.42 16.94
N LYS A 151 -13.14 17.34 17.89
CA LYS A 151 -13.09 18.80 17.63
C LYS A 151 -11.67 19.35 17.48
N LYS A 152 -10.67 18.70 18.08
CA LYS A 152 -9.28 19.19 18.06
C LYS A 152 -8.33 18.07 17.63
N THR A 153 -7.65 18.29 16.51
CA THR A 153 -6.67 17.36 15.96
C THR A 153 -5.30 18.01 15.94
N LEU A 154 -4.31 17.30 16.47
CA LEU A 154 -2.92 17.71 16.43
C LEU A 154 -2.17 16.77 15.48
N PHE A 155 -1.44 17.34 14.52
CA PHE A 155 -0.59 16.58 13.63
C PHE A 155 0.86 16.64 14.09
N LEU A 156 1.48 15.46 14.11
CA LEU A 156 2.92 15.28 14.32
C LEU A 156 3.48 14.60 13.06
N THR A 157 4.33 15.30 12.33
CA THR A 157 4.98 14.75 11.14
C THR A 157 6.50 14.73 11.31
N PRO A 158 7.16 13.66 10.88
CA PRO A 158 8.61 13.64 10.91
C PRO A 158 9.19 14.62 9.89
N LYS A 159 10.36 15.15 10.18
CA LYS A 159 11.16 15.94 9.23
C LYS A 159 11.78 14.97 8.22
N LEU A 160 11.16 14.86 7.05
CA LEU A 160 11.57 13.96 5.96
C LEU A 160 11.63 14.72 4.64
N ASN A 161 12.31 14.13 3.67
CA ASN A 161 12.39 14.69 2.30
C ASN A 161 11.02 14.80 1.61
N HIS A 162 9.97 14.16 2.15
CA HIS A 162 8.59 14.16 1.61
C HIS A 162 7.64 15.13 2.29
N GLU A 163 8.14 16.16 2.98
CA GLU A 163 7.30 17.15 3.69
C GLU A 163 6.26 17.80 2.78
N VAL A 164 6.61 18.05 1.53
CA VAL A 164 5.72 18.72 0.57
C VAL A 164 4.48 17.88 0.29
N GLU A 165 4.67 16.59 0.06
CA GLU A 165 3.57 15.63 -0.19
C GLU A 165 2.66 15.49 1.03
N ILE A 166 3.25 15.38 2.22
CA ILE A 166 2.51 15.30 3.48
C ILE A 166 1.72 16.59 3.72
N LYS A 167 2.33 17.75 3.56
CA LYS A 167 1.64 19.06 3.70
C LYS A 167 0.48 19.21 2.72
N LYS A 168 0.68 18.79 1.47
CA LYS A 168 -0.38 18.77 0.45
C LYS A 168 -1.52 17.84 0.87
N ALA A 169 -1.21 16.61 1.25
CA ALA A 169 -2.20 15.63 1.67
C ALA A 169 -3.01 16.11 2.91
N ILE A 170 -2.33 16.74 3.88
CA ILE A 170 -2.98 17.36 5.05
C ILE A 170 -3.96 18.44 4.60
N LYS A 171 -3.54 19.33 3.71
CA LYS A 171 -4.41 20.39 3.18
C LYS A 171 -5.62 19.83 2.45
N ASP A 172 -5.40 18.83 1.59
CA ASP A 172 -6.44 18.24 0.76
C ASP A 172 -7.43 17.39 1.58
N SER A 173 -7.02 16.86 2.74
CA SER A 173 -7.89 16.11 3.65
C SER A 173 -9.03 16.91 4.27
N LYS A 174 -8.92 18.25 4.30
CA LYS A 174 -9.86 19.17 4.95
C LYS A 174 -10.10 18.85 6.44
N ILE A 175 -9.14 18.20 7.10
CA ILE A 175 -9.19 17.99 8.55
C ILE A 175 -8.95 19.32 9.24
N LYS A 176 -9.80 19.68 10.22
CA LYS A 176 -9.58 20.87 11.06
C LYS A 176 -8.41 20.63 12.00
N ILE A 177 -7.28 21.24 11.67
CA ILE A 177 -6.05 21.08 12.44
C ILE A 177 -5.98 22.17 13.49
N PHE A 178 -5.83 21.77 14.76
CA PHE A 178 -5.58 22.70 15.87
C PHE A 178 -4.12 23.16 15.90
N LYS A 179 -3.17 22.20 15.74
CA LYS A 179 -1.74 22.47 15.63
C LYS A 179 -1.05 21.41 14.79
N HIS A 180 -0.02 21.83 14.06
CA HIS A 180 0.86 20.95 13.30
C HIS A 180 2.31 21.18 13.77
N TYR A 181 2.98 20.11 14.17
CA TYR A 181 4.37 20.11 14.55
C TYR A 181 5.17 19.17 13.66
N ILE A 182 6.35 19.65 13.27
CA ILE A 182 7.34 18.84 12.57
C ILE A 182 8.41 18.47 13.60
N TYR A 183 8.69 17.18 13.73
CA TYR A 183 9.65 16.68 14.71
C TYR A 183 10.88 16.05 14.06
N ASP A 184 12.02 16.12 14.75
CA ASP A 184 13.23 15.44 14.38
C ASP A 184 13.13 13.96 14.73
N THR A 185 13.53 13.07 13.81
CA THR A 185 13.41 11.61 14.00
C THR A 185 14.52 11.03 14.89
N GLU A 186 15.51 11.82 15.25
CA GLU A 186 16.56 11.39 16.21
C GLU A 186 15.93 11.14 17.59
N PRO A 187 16.08 9.94 18.19
CA PRO A 187 15.36 9.55 19.40
C PRO A 187 15.56 10.50 20.59
N THR A 188 16.78 11.01 20.77
CA THR A 188 17.11 11.95 21.85
C THR A 188 16.38 13.28 21.70
N LYS A 189 16.32 13.80 20.49
CA LYS A 189 15.63 15.05 20.19
C LYS A 189 14.11 14.87 20.19
N LEU A 190 13.61 13.72 19.71
CA LEU A 190 12.19 13.42 19.66
C LEU A 190 11.55 13.49 21.04
N THR A 191 12.14 12.85 22.05
CA THR A 191 11.63 12.86 23.43
C THR A 191 11.52 14.29 23.97
N ALA A 192 12.59 15.08 23.84
CA ALA A 192 12.60 16.47 24.31
C ALA A 192 11.55 17.35 23.59
N GLN A 193 11.39 17.16 22.29
CA GLN A 193 10.37 17.87 21.49
C GLN A 193 8.96 17.50 21.91
N LEU A 194 8.66 16.20 22.09
CA LEU A 194 7.35 15.73 22.54
C LEU A 194 7.01 16.23 23.95
N GLU A 195 7.96 16.22 24.88
CA GLU A 195 7.78 16.79 26.21
C GLU A 195 7.41 18.28 26.16
N LYS A 196 8.09 19.04 25.28
CA LYS A 196 7.82 20.47 25.07
C LYS A 196 6.45 20.71 24.42
N ILE A 197 6.10 19.95 23.36
CA ILE A 197 4.84 20.07 22.61
C ILE A 197 3.64 19.78 23.51
N THR A 198 3.75 18.74 24.33
CA THR A 198 2.69 18.26 25.22
C THR A 198 2.66 18.97 26.55
N ASN A 199 3.64 19.83 26.86
CA ASN A 199 3.87 20.39 28.18
C ASN A 199 3.92 19.30 29.27
N TYR A 200 4.48 18.13 28.95
CA TYR A 200 4.41 16.94 29.79
C TYR A 200 4.94 17.20 31.19
N LYS A 201 6.09 17.88 31.35
CA LYS A 201 6.68 18.18 32.66
C LYS A 201 5.75 19.04 33.52
N ILE A 202 5.15 20.06 32.91
CA ILE A 202 4.21 20.95 33.61
C ILE A 202 2.96 20.19 34.02
N ARG A 203 2.39 19.41 33.10
CA ARG A 203 1.20 18.60 33.39
C ARG A 203 1.45 17.56 34.46
N LYS A 204 2.62 16.89 34.42
CA LYS A 204 3.02 15.93 35.44
C LYS A 204 3.14 16.59 36.79
N GLN A 205 3.83 17.76 36.88
CA GLN A 205 3.97 18.49 38.12
C GLN A 205 2.60 18.92 38.65
N ASN A 206 1.75 19.54 37.85
CA ASN A 206 0.40 19.91 38.27
C ASN A 206 -0.42 18.71 38.80
N LEU A 207 -0.29 17.54 38.16
CA LEU A 207 -0.97 16.32 38.62
C LEU A 207 -0.41 15.86 40.00
N LEU A 208 0.90 15.90 40.17
CA LEU A 208 1.53 15.55 41.44
C LEU A 208 1.11 16.51 42.55
N ASP A 209 1.05 17.81 42.25
CA ASP A 209 0.62 18.83 43.19
C ASP A 209 -0.87 18.68 43.55
N GLU A 210 -1.70 18.25 42.56
CA GLU A 210 -3.12 17.94 42.81
C GLU A 210 -3.28 16.70 43.68
N ILE A 211 -2.53 15.63 43.40
CA ILE A 211 -2.52 14.40 44.21
C ILE A 211 -2.13 14.76 45.65
N LYS A 212 -1.03 15.48 45.85
CA LYS A 212 -0.58 15.88 47.19
C LYS A 212 -1.63 16.72 47.92
N ARG A 213 -2.27 17.64 47.21
CA ARG A 213 -3.35 18.48 47.79
C ARG A 213 -4.55 17.64 48.25
N VAL A 214 -4.92 16.60 47.50
CA VAL A 214 -5.98 15.67 47.90
C VAL A 214 -5.51 14.76 49.03
N GLU A 215 -4.24 14.32 49.05
CA GLU A 215 -3.65 13.52 50.12
C GLU A 215 -3.62 14.29 51.46
N ASP A 216 -3.39 15.59 51.42
CA ASP A 216 -3.35 16.45 52.60
C ASP A 216 -4.76 16.96 53.03
N SER A 217 -5.81 16.65 52.28
CA SER A 217 -7.18 17.09 52.54
C SER A 217 -7.93 16.15 53.49
N GLU A 218 -8.95 16.66 54.19
CA GLU A 218 -9.90 15.90 55.04
C GLU A 218 -11.19 15.52 54.29
N LEU A 219 -11.13 15.40 52.95
CA LEU A 219 -12.31 15.09 52.13
C LEU A 219 -12.84 13.66 52.37
N ILE A 220 -14.17 13.55 52.48
CA ILE A 220 -14.87 12.26 52.75
C ILE A 220 -14.63 11.27 51.61
N ASP A 221 -14.48 11.75 50.34
CA ASP A 221 -14.26 10.95 49.16
C ASP A 221 -12.82 10.93 48.66
N LYS A 222 -11.90 11.21 49.54
CA LYS A 222 -10.45 11.31 49.28
C LYS A 222 -9.90 10.12 48.48
N GLU A 223 -10.18 8.91 48.90
CA GLU A 223 -9.69 7.69 48.23
C GLU A 223 -10.18 7.57 46.79
N GLN A 224 -11.47 7.90 46.55
CA GLN A 224 -12.01 7.88 45.18
C GLN A 224 -11.40 8.93 44.28
N GLN A 225 -11.12 10.12 44.82
CA GLN A 225 -10.44 11.18 44.07
C GLN A 225 -8.99 10.82 43.77
N LEU A 226 -8.26 10.24 44.69
CA LEU A 226 -6.89 9.76 44.48
C LEU A 226 -6.84 8.64 43.42
N ASP A 227 -7.77 7.69 43.44
CA ASP A 227 -7.82 6.63 42.45
C ASP A 227 -8.09 7.17 41.03
N LYS A 228 -8.94 8.19 40.89
CA LYS A 228 -9.18 8.90 39.62
C LYS A 228 -7.96 9.68 39.14
N LEU A 229 -7.22 10.33 40.04
CA LEU A 229 -6.04 11.09 39.68
C LEU A 229 -4.86 10.19 39.30
N LYS A 230 -4.66 9.07 39.99
CA LYS A 230 -3.60 8.08 39.69
C LYS A 230 -3.82 7.32 38.38
N LYS A 231 -5.04 7.36 37.81
CA LYS A 231 -5.36 6.78 36.50
C LYS A 231 -5.22 7.77 35.32
N LYS A 232 -4.90 9.03 35.56
CA LYS A 232 -4.64 10.07 34.55
C LYS A 232 -3.18 10.03 34.10
#